data_392fe225a612ce960121b7dfba1d33ec
#
_entry.id   392fe225a612ce960121b7dfba1d33ec
#
_cell.length_a   1.000
_cell.length_b   1.000
_cell.length_c   1.000
_cell.angle_alpha   90.00
_cell.angle_beta   90.00
_cell.angle_gamma   90.00
#
_symmetry.space_group_name_H-M   'P 1'
#
loop_
_entity.id
_entity.type
_entity.pdbx_description
1 polymer ?
#
loop_
_entity_poly.entity_id
_entity_poly.type
_entity_poly.pdbx_seq_one_letter_code
_entity_poly.pdbx_strand_id
1 'polypeptide(L)'
;MLCQLNISHRYKSHNFDSRKKKISFLIFHYTETHDLARAIKLLTSNKRRVSCHYIIDTNGSIYNLVDEKKRAWHAGESMWKRSKDINSRSIGIEIVYPGEILGKKYKKTQIESLIKLSLFLKKKYKIDKQNILGHSDVASD
;
A
#
# COMPACT_ATOMS: atom_id res chain seq x y z
N MET A 1 1.72 6.05 25.40
CA MET A 1 3.01 6.16 24.69
C MET A 1 2.79 6.01 23.19
N LEU A 2 3.16 7.00 22.42
CA LEU A 2 3.06 6.95 20.97
C LEU A 2 4.15 6.03 20.42
N CYS A 3 3.75 4.90 19.80
CA CYS A 3 4.70 4.06 19.08
C CYS A 3 5.21 4.83 17.88
N GLN A 4 6.46 5.19 17.89
CA GLN A 4 7.10 5.88 16.78
C GLN A 4 7.26 4.91 15.62
N LEU A 5 6.78 5.30 14.43
CA LEU A 5 6.98 4.55 13.20
C LEU A 5 8.32 4.93 12.59
N ASN A 6 9.13 3.91 12.31
CA ASN A 6 10.37 4.08 11.55
C ASN A 6 10.09 3.80 10.08
N ILE A 7 10.03 4.86 9.29
CA ILE A 7 9.76 4.76 7.86
C ILE A 7 11.03 5.15 7.10
N SER A 8 11.51 4.25 6.25
CA SER A 8 12.65 4.50 5.39
C SER A 8 12.21 5.14 4.08
N HIS A 9 12.97 6.13 3.63
CA HIS A 9 12.78 6.79 2.33
C HIS A 9 13.87 6.40 1.33
N ARG A 10 14.51 5.26 1.55
CA ARG A 10 15.63 4.76 0.73
C ARG A 10 15.24 4.55 -0.74
N TYR A 11 14.01 4.13 -0.99
CA TYR A 11 13.52 3.83 -2.34
C TYR A 11 12.45 4.84 -2.74
N LYS A 12 12.47 5.26 -4.01
CA LYS A 12 11.49 6.20 -4.57
C LYS A 12 10.93 5.66 -5.86
N SER A 13 9.62 5.75 -6.02
CA SER A 13 8.96 5.49 -7.30
C SER A 13 8.57 6.82 -7.93
N HIS A 14 8.74 6.93 -9.25
CA HIS A 14 8.27 8.07 -10.04
C HIS A 14 6.93 7.79 -10.71
N ASN A 15 6.31 6.64 -10.41
CA ASN A 15 5.02 6.23 -10.96
C ASN A 15 3.89 6.83 -10.14
N PHE A 16 3.65 8.11 -10.33
CA PHE A 16 2.58 8.83 -9.64
C PHE A 16 2.12 10.02 -10.45
N ASP A 17 0.95 10.54 -10.12
CA ASP A 17 0.44 11.79 -10.66
C ASP A 17 -0.24 12.60 -9.55
N SER A 18 -0.95 13.66 -9.94
CA SER A 18 -1.59 14.54 -8.98
C SER A 18 -2.81 13.88 -8.35
N ARG A 19 -2.89 13.97 -7.02
CA ARG A 19 -4.07 13.51 -6.28
C ARG A 19 -5.20 14.52 -6.46
N LYS A 20 -6.36 14.04 -6.88
CA LYS A 20 -7.53 14.89 -7.17
C LYS A 20 -8.62 14.82 -6.12
N LYS A 21 -8.52 13.90 -5.17
CA LYS A 21 -9.54 13.67 -4.15
C LYS A 21 -8.92 13.54 -2.77
N LYS A 22 -9.75 13.77 -1.76
CA LYS A 22 -9.39 13.57 -0.36
C LYS A 22 -9.09 12.09 -0.10
N ILE A 23 -8.08 11.82 0.74
CA ILE A 23 -7.76 10.46 1.19
C ILE A 23 -8.86 10.00 2.16
N SER A 24 -9.54 8.92 1.81
CA SER A 24 -10.62 8.32 2.60
C SER A 24 -10.55 6.80 2.67
N PHE A 25 -9.54 6.18 2.03
CA PHE A 25 -9.37 4.73 1.98
C PHE A 25 -7.94 4.33 2.29
N LEU A 26 -7.77 3.15 2.90
CA LEU A 26 -6.51 2.39 2.89
C LEU A 26 -6.75 1.12 2.08
N ILE A 27 -5.87 0.83 1.13
CA ILE A 27 -5.97 -0.36 0.30
C ILE A 27 -4.72 -1.22 0.49
N PHE A 28 -4.93 -2.48 0.89
CA PHE A 28 -3.87 -3.44 1.12
C PHE A 28 -3.69 -4.33 -0.10
N HIS A 29 -2.43 -4.54 -0.47
CA HIS A 29 -2.04 -5.43 -1.56
C HIS A 29 -0.94 -6.36 -1.05
N TYR A 30 -0.78 -7.51 -1.67
CA TYR A 30 0.44 -8.31 -1.51
C TYR A 30 1.20 -8.32 -2.84
N THR A 31 2.52 -8.39 -2.73
CA THR A 31 3.42 -8.15 -3.87
C THR A 31 3.46 -9.30 -4.88
N GLU A 32 3.03 -10.50 -4.49
CA GLU A 32 3.23 -11.74 -5.25
C GLU A 32 4.70 -12.04 -5.51
N THR A 33 5.59 -11.51 -4.66
CA THR A 33 7.03 -11.75 -4.73
C THR A 33 7.53 -12.32 -3.42
N HIS A 34 8.67 -13.04 -3.48
CA HIS A 34 9.29 -13.64 -2.31
C HIS A 34 10.11 -12.65 -1.48
N ASP A 35 10.59 -11.58 -2.09
CA ASP A 35 11.51 -10.66 -1.45
C ASP A 35 11.23 -9.20 -1.83
N LEU A 36 11.78 -8.31 -1.00
CA LEU A 36 11.65 -6.87 -1.17
C LEU A 36 12.30 -6.38 -2.47
N ALA A 37 13.47 -6.92 -2.82
CA ALA A 37 14.23 -6.44 -3.98
C ALA A 37 13.42 -6.57 -5.27
N ARG A 38 12.74 -7.71 -5.46
CA ARG A 38 11.89 -7.93 -6.63
C ARG A 38 10.68 -7.00 -6.63
N ALA A 39 10.06 -6.82 -5.47
CA ALA A 39 8.91 -5.92 -5.32
C ALA A 39 9.30 -4.48 -5.64
N ILE A 40 10.41 -4.00 -5.10
CA ILE A 40 10.92 -2.64 -5.37
C ILE A 40 11.19 -2.45 -6.86
N LYS A 41 11.82 -3.44 -7.50
CA LYS A 41 12.09 -3.37 -8.94
C LYS A 41 10.81 -3.18 -9.77
N LEU A 42 9.75 -3.90 -9.42
CA LEU A 42 8.46 -3.79 -10.10
C LEU A 42 7.77 -2.45 -9.83
N LEU A 43 7.76 -2.01 -8.57
CA LEU A 43 7.02 -0.82 -8.14
C LEU A 43 7.74 0.50 -8.50
N THR A 44 9.00 0.44 -8.90
CA THR A 44 9.78 1.61 -9.31
C THR A 44 10.12 1.61 -10.80
N SER A 45 9.73 0.56 -11.53
CA SER A 45 9.98 0.46 -12.98
C SER A 45 9.15 1.48 -13.74
N ASN A 46 9.80 2.27 -14.59
CA ASN A 46 9.09 3.22 -15.45
C ASN A 46 8.37 2.55 -16.64
N LYS A 47 8.62 1.27 -16.87
CA LYS A 47 7.92 0.48 -17.89
C LYS A 47 6.60 -0.09 -17.39
N ARG A 48 6.46 -0.23 -16.08
CA ARG A 48 5.24 -0.73 -15.43
C ARG A 48 4.53 0.44 -14.77
N ARG A 49 3.28 0.62 -15.09
CA ARG A 49 2.49 1.72 -14.54
C ARG A 49 1.85 1.29 -13.22
N VAL A 50 2.71 0.93 -12.27
CA VAL A 50 2.28 0.44 -10.95
C VAL A 50 3.20 1.04 -9.87
N SER A 51 2.62 1.38 -8.73
CA SER A 51 3.34 1.89 -7.56
C SER A 51 2.47 1.75 -6.31
N CYS A 52 3.04 2.13 -5.17
CA CYS A 52 2.33 2.22 -3.90
C CYS A 52 2.95 3.31 -3.04
N HIS A 53 2.25 3.73 -2.02
CA HIS A 53 2.78 4.70 -1.06
C HIS A 53 3.77 4.04 -0.09
N TYR A 54 3.41 2.87 0.41
CA TYR A 54 4.20 2.13 1.40
C TYR A 54 4.34 0.68 1.03
N ILE A 55 5.50 0.10 1.37
CA ILE A 55 5.73 -1.35 1.28
C ILE A 55 6.31 -1.84 2.60
N ILE A 56 5.84 -3.00 3.06
CA ILE A 56 6.28 -3.64 4.31
C ILE A 56 7.01 -4.92 3.98
N ASP A 57 8.29 -4.98 4.36
CA ASP A 57 9.14 -6.15 4.17
C ASP A 57 8.79 -7.25 5.17
N THR A 58 9.28 -8.45 4.92
CA THR A 58 9.08 -9.63 5.77
C THR A 58 9.56 -9.44 7.20
N ASN A 59 10.59 -8.61 7.40
CA ASN A 59 11.12 -8.28 8.73
C ASN A 59 10.35 -7.15 9.44
N GLY A 60 9.30 -6.62 8.81
CA GLY A 60 8.51 -5.52 9.34
C GLY A 60 9.01 -4.13 9.00
N SER A 61 10.10 -4.00 8.28
CA SER A 61 10.60 -2.69 7.82
C SER A 61 9.59 -2.03 6.88
N ILE A 62 9.36 -0.74 7.07
CA ILE A 62 8.41 0.05 6.30
C ILE A 62 9.18 1.02 5.41
N TYR A 63 8.86 1.02 4.11
CA TYR A 63 9.45 1.93 3.13
C TYR A 63 8.37 2.78 2.49
N ASN A 64 8.63 4.08 2.37
CA ASN A 64 7.76 5.00 1.63
C ASN A 64 8.33 5.18 0.22
N LEU A 65 7.53 4.88 -0.80
CA LEU A 65 7.93 4.96 -2.20
C LEU A 65 7.35 6.17 -2.92
N VAL A 66 6.12 6.55 -2.57
CA VAL A 66 5.42 7.71 -3.15
C VAL A 66 4.87 8.55 -2.00
N ASP A 67 5.02 9.86 -2.09
CA ASP A 67 4.47 10.81 -1.12
C ASP A 67 2.96 10.61 -1.00
N GLU A 68 2.44 10.65 0.23
CA GLU A 68 1.00 10.51 0.49
C GLU A 68 0.16 11.55 -0.25
N LYS A 69 0.72 12.72 -0.50
CA LYS A 69 0.04 13.81 -1.22
C LYS A 69 -0.13 13.51 -2.70
N LYS A 70 0.58 12.53 -3.23
CA LYS A 70 0.51 12.14 -4.64
C LYS A 70 -0.37 10.91 -4.81
N ARG A 71 -0.87 10.75 -6.03
CA ARG A 71 -1.69 9.61 -6.42
C ARG A 71 -0.77 8.51 -6.91
N ALA A 72 -0.58 7.46 -6.10
CA ALA A 72 0.13 6.25 -6.53
C ALA A 72 -0.80 5.38 -7.38
N TRP A 73 -0.24 4.51 -8.19
CA TRP A 73 -0.98 3.65 -9.12
C TRP A 73 -0.98 2.21 -8.60
N HIS A 74 -1.88 1.91 -7.65
CA HIS A 74 -1.92 0.59 -6.98
C HIS A 74 -3.23 -0.18 -7.18
N ALA A 75 -4.33 0.48 -7.49
CA ALA A 75 -5.64 -0.16 -7.59
C ALA A 75 -6.15 -0.36 -9.03
N GLY A 76 -5.47 0.26 -10.00
CA GLY A 76 -5.92 0.23 -11.38
C GLY A 76 -7.31 0.87 -11.55
N GLU A 77 -8.08 0.37 -12.50
CA GLU A 77 -9.48 0.74 -12.64
C GLU A 77 -10.25 0.13 -11.46
N SER A 78 -10.89 0.96 -10.65
CA SER A 78 -11.37 0.55 -9.35
C SER A 78 -12.60 1.31 -8.90
N MET A 79 -13.38 0.64 -8.03
CA MET A 79 -14.58 1.21 -7.43
C MET A 79 -14.89 0.55 -6.11
N TRP A 80 -15.37 1.34 -5.14
CA TRP A 80 -15.96 0.82 -3.90
C TRP A 80 -17.26 1.56 -3.66
N LYS A 81 -18.37 0.80 -3.62
CA LYS A 81 -19.74 1.38 -3.54
C LYS A 81 -19.91 2.36 -4.70
N ARG A 82 -20.08 3.65 -4.42
CA ARG A 82 -20.27 4.68 -5.45
C ARG A 82 -18.98 5.47 -5.77
N SER A 83 -17.89 5.17 -5.07
CA SER A 83 -16.62 5.87 -5.27
C SER A 83 -15.77 5.18 -6.34
N LYS A 84 -15.49 5.89 -7.40
CA LYS A 84 -14.60 5.45 -8.49
C LYS A 84 -13.21 6.05 -8.28
N ASP A 85 -12.24 5.57 -9.06
CA ASP A 85 -10.86 6.05 -9.03
C ASP A 85 -10.30 6.02 -7.60
N ILE A 86 -10.22 4.82 -7.06
CA ILE A 86 -9.74 4.60 -5.69
C ILE A 86 -8.32 5.09 -5.50
N ASN A 87 -7.46 5.04 -6.54
CA ASN A 87 -6.10 5.58 -6.47
C ASN A 87 -6.10 7.04 -5.99
N SER A 88 -7.01 7.86 -6.48
CA SER A 88 -7.09 9.28 -6.07
C SER A 88 -7.59 9.48 -4.65
N ARG A 89 -8.18 8.46 -4.04
CA ARG A 89 -8.88 8.54 -2.75
C ARG A 89 -8.19 7.74 -1.64
N SER A 90 -7.03 7.16 -1.89
CA SER A 90 -6.47 6.17 -0.99
C SER A 90 -4.97 6.29 -0.79
N ILE A 91 -4.51 5.61 0.26
CA ILE A 91 -3.12 5.23 0.46
C ILE A 91 -3.04 3.72 0.16
N GLY A 92 -2.14 3.34 -0.75
CA GLY A 92 -1.87 1.94 -1.09
C GLY A 92 -0.69 1.42 -0.30
N ILE A 93 -0.88 0.28 0.36
CA ILE A 93 0.14 -0.41 1.15
C ILE A 93 0.36 -1.80 0.57
N GLU A 94 1.58 -2.07 0.14
CA GLU A 94 2.00 -3.39 -0.34
C GLU A 94 2.68 -4.16 0.79
N ILE A 95 2.43 -5.45 0.86
CA ILE A 95 3.03 -6.37 1.83
C ILE A 95 3.82 -7.40 1.04
N VAL A 96 5.11 -7.56 1.35
CA VAL A 96 5.95 -8.55 0.66
C VAL A 96 5.48 -9.95 1.03
N TYR A 97 4.84 -10.62 0.07
CA TYR A 97 4.21 -11.93 0.29
C TYR A 97 4.01 -12.62 -1.06
N PRO A 98 4.43 -13.89 -1.18
CA PRO A 98 4.39 -14.60 -2.48
C PRO A 98 3.01 -15.06 -2.92
N GLY A 99 2.01 -15.07 -2.03
CA GLY A 99 0.66 -15.53 -2.31
C GLY A 99 0.32 -16.83 -1.58
N GLU A 100 -0.96 -17.08 -1.41
CA GLU A 100 -1.49 -18.23 -0.65
C GLU A 100 -1.19 -19.57 -1.33
N ILE A 101 -1.08 -19.57 -2.64
CA ILE A 101 -0.83 -20.79 -3.44
C ILE A 101 0.42 -21.53 -2.98
N LEU A 102 1.41 -20.80 -2.42
CA LEU A 102 2.66 -21.39 -1.94
C LEU A 102 2.59 -21.83 -0.47
N GLY A 103 1.41 -21.76 0.17
CA GLY A 103 1.19 -22.22 1.53
C GLY A 103 1.96 -21.43 2.60
N LYS A 104 2.50 -20.28 2.27
CA LYS A 104 3.22 -19.43 3.21
C LYS A 104 2.26 -18.48 3.92
N LYS A 105 2.60 -18.15 5.16
CA LYS A 105 1.84 -17.18 5.97
C LYS A 105 2.58 -15.85 6.04
N TYR A 106 1.83 -14.78 6.31
CA TYR A 106 2.44 -13.50 6.65
C TYR A 106 3.27 -13.63 7.92
N LYS A 107 4.39 -12.92 7.95
CA LYS A 107 5.25 -12.88 9.15
C LYS A 107 4.60 -12.01 10.23
N LYS A 108 4.77 -12.40 11.49
CA LYS A 108 4.27 -11.65 12.64
C LYS A 108 4.76 -10.20 12.62
N THR A 109 6.05 -10.00 12.30
CA THR A 109 6.67 -8.68 12.21
C THR A 109 5.99 -7.80 11.16
N GLN A 110 5.57 -8.38 10.03
CA GLN A 110 4.84 -7.66 8.99
C GLN A 110 3.47 -7.21 9.47
N ILE A 111 2.75 -8.11 10.13
CA ILE A 111 1.40 -7.81 10.64
C ILE A 111 1.46 -6.70 11.70
N GLU A 112 2.43 -6.77 12.60
CA GLU A 112 2.63 -5.73 13.61
C GLU A 112 2.89 -4.36 12.99
N SER A 113 3.76 -4.29 11.98
CA SER A 113 4.05 -3.05 11.24
C SER A 113 2.84 -2.56 10.47
N LEU A 114 2.10 -3.47 9.83
CA LEU A 114 0.87 -3.12 9.10
C LEU A 114 -0.16 -2.50 10.03
N ILE A 115 -0.35 -3.07 11.21
CA ILE A 115 -1.30 -2.55 12.20
C ILE A 115 -0.88 -1.14 12.64
N LYS A 116 0.39 -0.95 12.99
CA LYS A 116 0.91 0.36 13.43
C LYS A 116 0.75 1.43 12.34
N LEU A 117 1.15 1.11 11.12
CA LEU A 117 1.03 2.04 9.99
C LEU A 117 -0.43 2.37 9.69
N SER A 118 -1.28 1.35 9.68
CA SER A 118 -2.71 1.52 9.39
C SER A 118 -3.40 2.38 10.43
N LEU A 119 -3.11 2.18 11.72
CA LEU A 119 -3.67 3.01 12.79
C LEU A 119 -3.21 4.46 12.68
N PHE A 120 -1.94 4.67 12.36
CA PHE A 120 -1.39 6.01 12.15
C PHE A 120 -2.12 6.74 11.00
N LEU A 121 -2.25 6.09 9.86
CA LEU A 121 -2.90 6.67 8.67
C LEU A 121 -4.40 6.86 8.88
N LYS A 122 -5.05 5.89 9.52
CA LYS A 122 -6.47 5.96 9.86
C LYS A 122 -6.76 7.20 10.69
N LYS A 123 -5.95 7.46 11.70
CA LYS A 123 -6.10 8.64 12.57
C LYS A 123 -5.78 9.94 11.82
N LYS A 124 -4.69 9.96 11.06
CA LYS A 124 -4.23 11.14 10.32
C LYS A 124 -5.28 11.65 9.33
N TYR A 125 -5.90 10.74 8.59
CA TYR A 125 -6.86 11.07 7.54
C TYR A 125 -8.31 10.83 7.93
N LYS A 126 -8.58 10.44 9.16
CA LYS A 126 -9.94 10.15 9.67
C LYS A 126 -10.66 9.13 8.78
N ILE A 127 -9.97 8.05 8.46
CA ILE A 127 -10.50 7.00 7.59
C ILE A 127 -11.44 6.08 8.38
N ASP A 128 -12.66 5.88 7.86
CA ASP A 128 -13.61 4.93 8.44
C ASP A 128 -13.08 3.50 8.30
N LYS A 129 -13.29 2.67 9.32
CA LYS A 129 -12.89 1.26 9.30
C LYS A 129 -13.46 0.49 8.10
N GLN A 130 -14.63 0.89 7.61
CA GLN A 130 -15.31 0.30 6.46
C GLN A 130 -14.57 0.58 5.15
N ASN A 131 -13.65 1.54 5.15
CA ASN A 131 -12.86 1.95 3.99
C ASN A 131 -11.41 1.45 4.07
N ILE A 132 -11.15 0.45 4.91
CA ILE A 132 -9.88 -0.26 4.98
C ILE A 132 -10.10 -1.60 4.29
N LEU A 133 -9.56 -1.73 3.08
CA LEU A 133 -9.98 -2.77 2.13
C LEU A 133 -8.78 -3.47 1.50
N GLY A 134 -9.00 -4.67 0.97
CA GLY A 134 -8.03 -5.34 0.11
C GLY A 134 -8.26 -4.97 -1.35
N HIS A 135 -7.26 -5.25 -2.19
CA HIS A 135 -7.32 -4.97 -3.64
C HIS A 135 -8.57 -5.62 -4.28
N SER A 136 -8.84 -6.87 -3.95
CA SER A 136 -9.99 -7.62 -4.51
C SER A 136 -11.35 -7.01 -4.16
N ASP A 137 -11.42 -6.18 -3.12
CA ASP A 137 -12.68 -5.49 -2.77
C ASP A 137 -13.00 -4.35 -3.74
N VAL A 138 -11.99 -3.72 -4.32
CA VAL A 138 -12.14 -2.48 -5.10
C VAL A 138 -11.88 -2.66 -6.59
N ALA A 139 -11.19 -3.73 -6.99
CA ALA A 139 -10.87 -4.01 -8.38
C ALA A 139 -11.03 -5.51 -8.67
N SER A 140 -11.54 -5.83 -9.85
CA SER A 140 -11.51 -7.19 -10.36
C SER A 140 -10.19 -7.42 -11.09
N ASP A 141 -9.61 -8.59 -10.91
CA ASP A 141 -8.40 -8.99 -11.63
C ASP A 141 -8.71 -9.39 -13.09
#